data_b4a2fec8212afefa90f5adcb2b0df447
#
_entry.id   b4a2fec8212afefa90f5adcb2b0df447
#
_cell.length_a   1.000
_cell.length_b   1.000
_cell.length_c   1.000
_cell.angle_alpha   90.00
_cell.angle_beta   90.00
_cell.angle_gamma   90.00
#
_symmetry.space_group_name_H-M   'P 1'
#
loop_
_entity.id
_entity.type
_entity.pdbx_description
1 polymer ?
#
loop_
_entity_poly.entity_id
_entity_poly.type
_entity_poly.pdbx_seq_one_letter_code
_entity_poly.pdbx_strand_id
1 'polypeptide(L)'
;MSPLPPPDVISGRVAWIFGDDFDVDLIIGVENIKYYDPDVLRSVCMRHYDPAFVDEVRPGDVVVGGRNFGYGHPHYPPLVALRNLGVAAVIAESFSPGFWRGETYNGMPLLTVPGISRAVRRWDRVEVDWRRPSVRLPDRDAELTGNPLTERVVKVIEAGGSLNLLLSEHRSTHAAG
;
A
#
# COMPACT_ATOMS: atom_id res chain seq x y z
N MET A 1 8.96 2.46 13.95
CA MET A 1 7.85 3.39 14.26
C MET A 1 6.58 2.82 13.67
N SER A 2 5.48 2.78 14.42
CA SER A 2 4.17 2.42 13.85
C SER A 2 3.78 3.47 12.80
N PRO A 3 3.22 3.06 11.66
CA PRO A 3 2.77 4.00 10.66
C PRO A 3 1.70 4.94 11.23
N LEU A 4 1.74 6.21 10.82
CA LEU A 4 0.65 7.15 11.11
C LEU A 4 -0.60 6.73 10.33
N PRO A 5 -1.80 6.98 10.86
CA PRO A 5 -3.03 6.75 10.10
C PRO A 5 -2.99 7.55 8.78
N PRO A 6 -3.46 6.95 7.68
CA PRO A 6 -3.52 7.67 6.41
C PRO A 6 -4.60 8.77 6.47
N PRO A 7 -4.47 9.83 5.64
CA PRO A 7 -5.55 10.80 5.46
C PRO A 7 -6.81 10.12 4.88
N ASP A 8 -7.99 10.70 5.08
CA ASP A 8 -9.26 10.14 4.58
C ASP A 8 -9.25 9.97 3.07
N VAL A 9 -8.67 10.93 2.36
CA VAL A 9 -8.42 10.86 0.92
C VAL A 9 -6.92 11.01 0.69
N ILE A 10 -6.33 10.00 0.04
CA ILE A 10 -4.94 10.01 -0.36
C ILE A 10 -4.86 10.67 -1.72
N SER A 11 -4.12 11.78 -1.82
CA SER A 11 -3.89 12.50 -3.08
C SER A 11 -2.43 12.34 -3.47
N GLY A 12 -2.19 11.79 -4.65
CA GLY A 12 -0.84 11.52 -5.14
C GLY A 12 -0.83 11.15 -6.61
N ARG A 13 0.18 10.41 -7.01
CA ARG A 13 0.36 9.92 -8.39
C ARG A 13 0.57 8.42 -8.38
N VAL A 14 0.32 7.78 -9.52
CA VAL A 14 0.69 6.37 -9.74
C VAL A 14 2.19 6.28 -9.96
N ALA A 15 2.95 5.92 -8.93
CA ALA A 15 4.42 5.85 -9.01
C ALA A 15 4.89 4.64 -9.84
N TRP A 16 4.17 3.52 -9.79
CA TRP A 16 4.49 2.32 -10.56
C TRP A 16 3.26 1.46 -10.82
N ILE A 17 3.33 0.67 -11.91
CA ILE A 17 2.30 -0.32 -12.25
C ILE A 17 2.99 -1.67 -12.42
N PHE A 18 2.64 -2.63 -11.57
CA PHE A 18 3.11 -4.01 -11.62
C PHE A 18 2.15 -4.89 -12.42
N GLY A 19 2.67 -5.96 -13.00
CA GLY A 19 1.87 -6.95 -13.73
C GLY A 19 1.06 -7.89 -12.83
N ASP A 20 0.41 -8.87 -13.46
CA ASP A 20 -0.27 -9.97 -12.77
C ASP A 20 0.76 -10.89 -12.08
N ASP A 21 0.33 -11.59 -11.00
CA ASP A 21 1.13 -12.55 -10.24
C ASP A 21 2.49 -11.98 -9.78
N PHE A 22 2.52 -10.70 -9.44
CA PHE A 22 3.76 -10.03 -9.06
C PHE A 22 4.21 -10.44 -7.65
N ASP A 23 5.43 -10.99 -7.58
CA ASP A 23 6.10 -11.26 -6.32
C ASP A 23 6.69 -9.96 -5.75
N VAL A 24 6.17 -9.51 -4.62
CA VAL A 24 6.59 -8.23 -4.01
C VAL A 24 8.03 -8.23 -3.51
N ASP A 25 8.64 -9.40 -3.28
CA ASP A 25 10.05 -9.49 -2.87
C ASP A 25 10.98 -8.95 -3.97
N LEU A 26 10.53 -8.96 -5.23
CA LEU A 26 11.25 -8.37 -6.34
C LEU A 26 11.36 -6.84 -6.28
N ILE A 27 10.54 -6.17 -5.45
CA ILE A 27 10.64 -4.71 -5.24
C ILE A 27 12.02 -4.33 -4.70
N ILE A 28 12.58 -5.17 -3.82
CA ILE A 28 13.91 -4.95 -3.24
C ILE A 28 14.95 -5.97 -3.69
N GLY A 29 14.53 -6.99 -4.46
CA GLY A 29 15.32 -8.17 -4.78
C GLY A 29 15.34 -9.18 -3.63
N VAL A 30 15.12 -10.45 -3.96
CA VAL A 30 14.97 -11.56 -2.98
C VAL A 30 16.17 -11.72 -2.04
N GLU A 31 17.35 -11.32 -2.48
CA GLU A 31 18.58 -11.34 -1.68
C GLU A 31 18.55 -10.32 -0.51
N ASN A 32 17.67 -9.34 -0.57
CA ASN A 32 17.59 -8.23 0.39
C ASN A 32 16.45 -8.38 1.41
N ILE A 33 15.61 -9.41 1.34
CA ILE A 33 14.44 -9.61 2.23
C ILE A 33 14.77 -9.74 3.72
N LYS A 34 16.02 -9.96 4.08
CA LYS A 34 16.52 -10.04 5.45
C LYS A 34 16.88 -8.69 6.06
N TYR A 35 16.92 -7.62 5.27
CA TYR A 35 17.30 -6.29 5.76
C TYR A 35 16.06 -5.51 6.20
N TYR A 36 16.23 -4.73 7.29
CA TYR A 36 15.19 -3.86 7.84
C TYR A 36 15.68 -2.42 8.02
N ASP A 37 16.96 -2.17 7.76
CA ASP A 37 17.53 -0.84 7.80
C ASP A 37 16.93 0.05 6.70
N PRO A 38 16.34 1.22 7.05
CA PRO A 38 15.67 2.07 6.08
C PRO A 38 16.55 2.55 4.93
N ASP A 39 17.83 2.84 5.20
CA ASP A 39 18.76 3.34 4.19
C ASP A 39 19.14 2.22 3.22
N VAL A 40 19.34 1.00 3.73
CA VAL A 40 19.56 -0.19 2.89
C VAL A 40 18.34 -0.44 2.03
N LEU A 41 17.14 -0.48 2.62
CA LEU A 41 15.90 -0.72 1.88
C LEU A 41 15.66 0.35 0.80
N ARG A 42 15.91 1.63 1.12
CA ARG A 42 15.86 2.71 0.13
C ARG A 42 16.82 2.45 -1.03
N SER A 43 18.06 2.07 -0.76
CA SER A 43 19.10 1.91 -1.78
C SER A 43 18.82 0.77 -2.78
N VAL A 44 18.00 -0.21 -2.40
CA VAL A 44 17.66 -1.38 -3.23
C VAL A 44 16.24 -1.32 -3.82
N CYS A 45 15.39 -0.42 -3.29
CA CYS A 45 13.99 -0.34 -3.69
C CYS A 45 13.85 -0.01 -5.18
N MET A 46 13.15 -0.86 -5.91
CA MET A 46 12.90 -0.76 -7.35
C MET A 46 14.16 -0.72 -8.24
N ARG A 47 15.34 -0.95 -7.68
CA ARG A 47 16.63 -0.81 -8.36
C ARG A 47 16.73 -1.59 -9.67
N HIS A 48 16.11 -2.76 -9.74
CA HIS A 48 16.13 -3.62 -10.93
C HIS A 48 15.11 -3.22 -12.00
N TYR A 49 14.15 -2.35 -11.64
CA TYR A 49 13.08 -1.87 -12.53
C TYR A 49 13.35 -0.43 -13.00
N ASP A 50 13.64 0.44 -12.04
CA ASP A 50 13.89 1.84 -12.28
C ASP A 50 14.77 2.43 -11.17
N PRO A 51 16.08 2.59 -11.40
CA PRO A 51 16.99 3.18 -10.41
C PRO A 51 16.62 4.60 -9.98
N ALA A 52 15.89 5.37 -10.82
CA ALA A 52 15.45 6.72 -10.49
C ALA A 52 14.20 6.75 -9.59
N PHE A 53 13.50 5.62 -9.43
CA PHE A 53 12.25 5.54 -8.66
C PHE A 53 12.34 6.18 -7.27
N VAL A 54 13.42 5.91 -6.54
CA VAL A 54 13.61 6.40 -5.17
C VAL A 54 13.76 7.92 -5.06
N ASP A 55 14.11 8.59 -6.15
CA ASP A 55 14.26 10.04 -6.22
C ASP A 55 13.04 10.73 -6.84
N GLU A 56 12.21 9.97 -7.57
CA GLU A 56 11.01 10.47 -8.24
C GLU A 56 9.73 10.32 -7.43
N VAL A 57 9.65 9.25 -6.60
CA VAL A 57 8.48 8.99 -5.75
C VAL A 57 8.36 10.04 -4.65
N ARG A 58 7.13 10.41 -4.33
CA ARG A 58 6.81 11.45 -3.33
C ARG A 58 5.82 10.92 -2.30
N PRO A 59 5.81 11.49 -1.09
CA PRO A 59 4.79 11.18 -0.09
C PRO A 59 3.38 11.39 -0.66
N GLY A 60 2.51 10.38 -0.47
CA GLY A 60 1.16 10.35 -1.02
C GLY A 60 1.03 9.59 -2.35
N ASP A 61 2.13 9.33 -3.06
CA ASP A 61 2.07 8.50 -4.27
C ASP A 61 1.59 7.08 -3.94
N VAL A 62 1.02 6.41 -4.92
CA VAL A 62 0.50 5.05 -4.81
C VAL A 62 1.19 4.13 -5.82
N VAL A 63 1.16 2.83 -5.55
CA VAL A 63 1.54 1.82 -6.54
C VAL A 63 0.31 1.01 -6.95
N VAL A 64 0.30 0.56 -8.21
CA VAL A 64 -0.79 -0.23 -8.78
C VAL A 64 -0.29 -1.62 -9.12
N GLY A 65 -1.08 -2.65 -8.80
CA GLY A 65 -0.82 -4.04 -9.12
C GLY A 65 -1.85 -4.62 -10.09
N GLY A 66 -1.44 -5.63 -10.83
CA GLY A 66 -2.33 -6.48 -11.62
C GLY A 66 -3.12 -7.46 -10.73
N ARG A 67 -3.53 -8.59 -11.30
CA ARG A 67 -4.20 -9.66 -10.56
C ARG A 67 -3.22 -10.41 -9.66
N ASN A 68 -3.74 -10.90 -8.51
CA ASN A 68 -3.00 -11.72 -7.55
C ASN A 68 -1.67 -11.06 -7.10
N PHE A 69 -1.70 -9.73 -6.90
CA PHE A 69 -0.54 -8.97 -6.43
C PHE A 69 -0.11 -9.47 -5.04
N GLY A 70 1.21 -9.60 -4.82
CA GLY A 70 1.75 -10.24 -3.62
C GLY A 70 1.77 -11.77 -3.71
N TYR A 71 1.83 -12.31 -4.93
CA TYR A 71 1.99 -13.72 -5.21
C TYR A 71 3.21 -14.32 -4.50
N GLY A 72 3.17 -15.63 -4.23
CA GLY A 72 4.28 -16.38 -3.66
C GLY A 72 4.29 -16.38 -2.14
N HIS A 73 5.45 -16.13 -1.55
CA HIS A 73 5.66 -16.08 -0.09
C HIS A 73 6.17 -14.68 0.32
N PRO A 74 5.29 -13.68 0.32
CA PRO A 74 5.69 -12.28 0.49
C PRO A 74 6.31 -12.02 1.86
N HIS A 75 7.41 -11.27 1.87
CA HIS A 75 8.07 -10.79 3.07
C HIS A 75 7.69 -9.34 3.37
N TYR A 76 7.95 -8.92 4.60
CA TYR A 76 7.59 -7.58 5.08
C TYR A 76 8.47 -6.43 4.54
N PRO A 77 9.81 -6.59 4.38
CA PRO A 77 10.70 -5.50 3.97
C PRO A 77 10.35 -4.76 2.68
N PRO A 78 9.81 -5.39 1.61
CA PRO A 78 9.41 -4.69 0.39
C PRO A 78 8.40 -3.56 0.65
N LEU A 79 7.39 -3.81 1.48
CA LEU A 79 6.38 -2.80 1.80
C LEU A 79 6.93 -1.74 2.77
N VAL A 80 7.87 -2.11 3.64
CA VAL A 80 8.61 -1.13 4.46
C VAL A 80 9.40 -0.19 3.56
N ALA A 81 10.07 -0.71 2.52
CA ALA A 81 10.80 0.12 1.56
C ALA A 81 9.88 1.15 0.87
N LEU A 82 8.75 0.71 0.34
CA LEU A 82 7.78 1.60 -0.31
C LEU A 82 7.21 2.65 0.66
N ARG A 83 6.85 2.25 1.89
CA ARG A 83 6.36 3.18 2.92
C ARG A 83 7.39 4.22 3.32
N ASN A 84 8.65 3.82 3.49
CA ASN A 84 9.74 4.76 3.83
C ASN A 84 9.98 5.80 2.73
N LEU A 85 9.58 5.50 1.49
CA LEU A 85 9.59 6.43 0.37
C LEU A 85 8.33 7.30 0.31
N GLY A 86 7.32 7.03 1.15
CA GLY A 86 6.09 7.79 1.21
C GLY A 86 4.93 7.23 0.37
N VAL A 87 5.07 6.00 -0.17
CA VAL A 87 3.93 5.34 -0.84
C VAL A 87 2.81 5.12 0.18
N ALA A 88 1.64 5.67 -0.11
CA ALA A 88 0.53 5.78 0.83
C ALA A 88 -0.52 4.68 0.70
N ALA A 89 -0.62 4.04 -0.46
CA ALA A 89 -1.55 2.93 -0.69
C ALA A 89 -1.03 2.00 -1.80
N VAL A 90 -1.53 0.77 -1.78
CA VAL A 90 -1.41 -0.17 -2.90
C VAL A 90 -2.80 -0.46 -3.44
N ILE A 91 -2.99 -0.31 -4.75
CA ILE A 91 -4.26 -0.54 -5.43
C ILE A 91 -4.02 -1.65 -6.44
N ALA A 92 -4.86 -2.68 -6.48
CA ALA A 92 -4.66 -3.79 -7.41
C ALA A 92 -5.97 -4.34 -7.98
N GLU A 93 -5.87 -5.05 -9.11
CA GLU A 93 -7.00 -5.83 -9.65
C GLU A 93 -7.48 -6.89 -8.65
N SER A 94 -6.53 -7.54 -7.99
CA SER A 94 -6.73 -8.42 -6.83
C SER A 94 -5.42 -8.66 -6.10
N PHE A 95 -5.49 -9.18 -4.89
CA PHE A 95 -4.33 -9.52 -4.06
C PHE A 95 -4.28 -11.01 -3.74
N SER A 96 -3.08 -11.54 -3.53
CA SER A 96 -2.96 -12.83 -2.86
C SER A 96 -3.48 -12.72 -1.41
N PRO A 97 -4.22 -13.72 -0.90
CA PRO A 97 -4.87 -13.61 0.41
C PRO A 97 -3.89 -13.41 1.57
N GLY A 98 -2.72 -14.04 1.50
CA GLY A 98 -1.69 -13.94 2.54
C GLY A 98 -1.10 -12.53 2.62
N PHE A 99 -0.72 -11.97 1.48
CA PHE A 99 -0.20 -10.62 1.35
C PHE A 99 -1.24 -9.58 1.82
N TRP A 100 -2.47 -9.65 1.30
CA TRP A 100 -3.53 -8.72 1.65
C TRP A 100 -3.76 -8.67 3.16
N ARG A 101 -3.89 -9.83 3.79
CA ARG A 101 -4.09 -9.92 5.24
C ARG A 101 -2.91 -9.35 6.02
N GLY A 102 -1.69 -9.75 5.68
CA GLY A 102 -0.48 -9.31 6.36
C GLY A 102 -0.32 -7.79 6.31
N GLU A 103 -0.38 -7.20 5.13
CA GLU A 103 -0.12 -5.79 4.96
C GLU A 103 -1.27 -4.89 5.44
N THR A 104 -2.51 -5.36 5.32
CA THR A 104 -3.65 -4.66 5.94
C THR A 104 -3.48 -4.63 7.46
N TYR A 105 -3.08 -5.73 8.10
CA TYR A 105 -2.81 -5.74 9.54
C TYR A 105 -1.61 -4.87 9.94
N ASN A 106 -0.70 -4.62 9.03
CA ASN A 106 0.38 -3.64 9.20
C ASN A 106 -0.08 -2.18 8.98
N GLY A 107 -1.38 -1.96 8.69
CA GLY A 107 -1.97 -0.62 8.52
C GLY A 107 -1.79 -0.01 7.13
N MET A 108 -1.41 -0.81 6.12
CA MET A 108 -1.35 -0.33 4.73
C MET A 108 -2.74 -0.34 4.10
N PRO A 109 -3.21 0.77 3.51
CA PRO A 109 -4.40 0.75 2.67
C PRO A 109 -4.16 -0.10 1.42
N LEU A 110 -4.87 -1.23 1.33
CA LEU A 110 -4.87 -2.12 0.17
C LEU A 110 -6.28 -2.13 -0.44
N LEU A 111 -6.42 -1.61 -1.65
CA LEU A 111 -7.69 -1.48 -2.33
C LEU A 111 -7.77 -2.41 -3.54
N THR A 112 -8.74 -3.31 -3.54
CA THR A 112 -9.07 -4.08 -4.74
C THR A 112 -9.99 -3.24 -5.61
N VAL A 113 -9.49 -2.84 -6.79
CA VAL A 113 -10.22 -1.98 -7.75
C VAL A 113 -10.15 -2.62 -9.13
N PRO A 114 -11.21 -3.35 -9.55
CA PRO A 114 -11.23 -3.98 -10.87
C PRO A 114 -11.05 -2.97 -12.01
N GLY A 115 -10.20 -3.27 -12.97
CA GLY A 115 -9.92 -2.42 -14.12
C GLY A 115 -8.83 -1.36 -13.90
N ILE A 116 -8.30 -1.21 -12.69
CA ILE A 116 -7.34 -0.15 -12.34
C ILE A 116 -6.07 -0.20 -13.18
N SER A 117 -5.49 -1.36 -13.39
CA SER A 117 -4.21 -1.51 -14.10
C SER A 117 -4.27 -1.04 -15.56
N ARG A 118 -5.46 -1.06 -16.17
CA ARG A 118 -5.72 -0.61 -17.55
C ARG A 118 -6.18 0.85 -17.60
N ALA A 119 -6.73 1.36 -16.50
CA ALA A 119 -7.29 2.70 -16.43
C ALA A 119 -6.25 3.77 -16.18
N VAL A 120 -5.11 3.42 -15.58
CA VAL A 120 -4.07 4.37 -15.18
C VAL A 120 -2.77 4.17 -15.94
N ARG A 121 -1.94 5.21 -15.93
CA ARG A 121 -0.56 5.19 -16.40
C ARG A 121 0.35 5.69 -15.30
N ARG A 122 1.62 5.34 -15.36
CA ARG A 122 2.63 5.90 -14.46
C ARG A 122 2.58 7.43 -14.47
N TRP A 123 2.61 8.02 -13.30
CA TRP A 123 2.53 9.46 -13.00
C TRP A 123 1.15 10.10 -13.19
N ASP A 124 0.11 9.34 -13.55
CA ASP A 124 -1.26 9.87 -13.48
C ASP A 124 -1.58 10.34 -12.06
N ARG A 125 -2.24 11.49 -11.93
CA ARG A 125 -2.77 11.95 -10.66
C ARG A 125 -3.96 11.11 -10.23
N VAL A 126 -4.01 10.79 -8.93
CA VAL A 126 -5.10 10.01 -8.33
C VAL A 126 -5.53 10.61 -7.01
N GLU A 127 -6.81 10.48 -6.73
CA GLU A 127 -7.42 10.69 -5.42
C GLU A 127 -8.06 9.38 -4.98
N VAL A 128 -7.65 8.86 -3.83
CA VAL A 128 -8.03 7.53 -3.34
C VAL A 128 -8.82 7.69 -2.05
N ASP A 129 -10.12 7.43 -2.08
CA ASP A 129 -10.93 7.24 -0.87
C ASP A 129 -10.82 5.77 -0.46
N TRP A 130 -10.03 5.50 0.57
CA TRP A 130 -9.80 4.12 1.01
C TRP A 130 -10.90 3.61 1.97
N ARG A 131 -11.68 4.51 2.58
CA ARG A 131 -12.82 4.14 3.45
C ARG A 131 -14.02 3.66 2.63
N ARG A 132 -14.25 4.30 1.51
CA ARG A 132 -15.25 3.95 0.48
C ARG A 132 -14.49 3.65 -0.81
N PRO A 133 -13.86 2.46 -0.92
CA PRO A 133 -12.84 2.23 -1.92
C PRO A 133 -13.22 2.75 -3.31
N SER A 134 -12.64 3.90 -3.66
CA SER A 134 -12.73 4.48 -5.00
C SER A 134 -11.42 5.16 -5.38
N VAL A 135 -11.16 5.23 -6.66
CA VAL A 135 -10.01 5.90 -7.26
C VAL A 135 -10.51 6.87 -8.30
N ARG A 136 -10.40 8.14 -8.01
CA ARG A 136 -10.70 9.21 -8.96
C ARG A 136 -9.45 9.57 -9.75
N LEU A 137 -9.64 9.81 -11.05
CA LEU A 137 -8.63 10.27 -11.99
C LEU A 137 -8.95 11.71 -12.38
N PRO A 138 -8.45 12.73 -11.67
CA PRO A 138 -8.89 14.12 -11.85
C PRO A 138 -8.66 14.65 -13.27
N ASP A 139 -7.57 14.22 -13.93
CA ASP A 139 -7.21 14.69 -15.25
C ASP A 139 -8.08 14.11 -16.38
N ARG A 140 -8.91 13.10 -16.07
CA ARG A 140 -9.78 12.41 -17.03
C ARG A 140 -11.25 12.46 -16.65
N ASP A 141 -11.59 13.12 -15.55
CA ASP A 141 -12.94 13.13 -14.96
C ASP A 141 -13.57 11.74 -14.87
N ALA A 142 -12.78 10.78 -14.40
CA ALA A 142 -13.16 9.37 -14.29
C ALA A 142 -12.97 8.88 -12.86
N GLU A 143 -13.81 7.93 -12.44
CA GLU A 143 -13.74 7.27 -11.15
C GLU A 143 -13.95 5.77 -11.29
N LEU A 144 -13.15 4.99 -10.57
CA LEU A 144 -13.30 3.54 -10.46
C LEU A 144 -13.71 3.20 -9.03
N THR A 145 -14.70 2.32 -8.89
CA THR A 145 -15.15 1.82 -7.60
C THR A 145 -14.43 0.52 -7.26
N GLY A 146 -13.91 0.44 -6.04
CA GLY A 146 -13.29 -0.75 -5.50
C GLY A 146 -14.23 -1.60 -4.65
N ASN A 147 -13.72 -2.75 -4.23
CA ASN A 147 -14.44 -3.64 -3.32
C ASN A 147 -14.47 -3.05 -1.90
N PRO A 148 -15.61 -3.08 -1.19
CA PRO A 148 -15.72 -2.52 0.15
C PRO A 148 -14.80 -3.24 1.14
N LEU A 149 -14.18 -2.47 2.03
CA LEU A 149 -13.46 -2.99 3.18
C LEU A 149 -14.43 -3.31 4.32
N THR A 150 -14.11 -4.33 5.12
CA THR A 150 -14.89 -4.59 6.33
C THR A 150 -14.61 -3.52 7.39
N GLU A 151 -15.57 -3.28 8.29
CA GLU A 151 -15.41 -2.30 9.38
C GLU A 151 -14.15 -2.57 10.22
N ARG A 152 -13.82 -3.84 10.47
CA ARG A 152 -12.61 -4.20 11.23
C ARG A 152 -11.34 -3.79 10.48
N VAL A 153 -11.28 -3.98 9.18
CA VAL A 153 -10.14 -3.56 8.34
C VAL A 153 -9.99 -2.05 8.36
N VAL A 154 -11.09 -1.31 8.23
CA VAL A 154 -11.08 0.15 8.32
C VAL A 154 -10.48 0.60 9.66
N LYS A 155 -10.94 0.05 10.79
CA LYS A 155 -10.40 0.36 12.12
C LYS A 155 -8.91 0.05 12.26
N VAL A 156 -8.44 -1.05 11.67
CA VAL A 156 -7.01 -1.42 11.68
C VAL A 156 -6.18 -0.39 10.91
N ILE A 157 -6.62 0.02 9.73
CA ILE A 157 -5.93 1.04 8.93
C ILE A 157 -5.93 2.40 9.66
N GLU A 158 -7.07 2.81 10.21
CA GLU A 158 -7.22 4.04 11.01
C GLU A 158 -6.25 4.10 12.19
N ALA A 159 -6.05 2.96 12.84
CA ALA A 159 -5.11 2.87 13.97
C ALA A 159 -3.63 2.84 13.52
N GLY A 160 -3.34 2.74 12.22
CA GLY A 160 -2.00 2.52 11.72
C GLY A 160 -1.47 1.11 12.00
N GLY A 161 -2.37 0.11 12.05
CA GLY A 161 -2.07 -1.30 12.22
C GLY A 161 -2.74 -1.96 13.42
N SER A 162 -2.80 -3.28 13.38
CA SER A 162 -3.50 -4.10 14.39
C SER A 162 -2.94 -3.95 15.80
N LEU A 163 -1.63 -3.82 15.95
CA LEU A 163 -1.01 -3.64 17.27
C LEU A 163 -1.46 -2.31 17.91
N ASN A 164 -1.47 -1.22 17.16
CA ASN A 164 -1.93 0.08 17.64
C ASN A 164 -3.42 0.03 18.05
N LEU A 165 -4.25 -0.64 17.23
CA LEU A 165 -5.66 -0.82 17.53
C LEU A 165 -5.85 -1.57 18.86
N LEU A 166 -5.18 -2.69 19.06
CA LEU A 166 -5.23 -3.46 20.30
C LEU A 166 -4.77 -2.65 21.52
N LEU A 167 -3.68 -1.89 21.39
CA LEU A 167 -3.18 -1.03 22.46
C LEU A 167 -4.15 0.10 22.80
N SER A 168 -4.88 0.65 21.83
CA SER A 168 -5.89 1.68 22.05
C SER A 168 -7.14 1.10 22.74
N GLU A 169 -7.62 -0.06 22.31
CA GLU A 169 -8.74 -0.77 22.90
C GLU A 169 -8.44 -1.17 24.38
N HIS A 170 -7.21 -1.66 24.64
CA HIS A 170 -6.79 -2.01 26.00
C HIS A 170 -6.76 -0.79 26.93
N ARG A 171 -6.23 0.35 26.48
CA ARG A 171 -6.20 1.59 27.26
C ARG A 171 -7.60 2.10 27.58
N SER A 172 -8.53 2.04 26.63
CA SER A 172 -9.92 2.47 26.83
C SER A 172 -10.64 1.62 27.86
N THR A 173 -10.39 0.29 27.88
CA THR A 173 -11.00 -0.64 28.85
C THR A 173 -10.50 -0.38 30.28
N HIS A 174 -9.24 0.02 30.47
CA HIS A 174 -8.64 0.25 31.80
C HIS A 174 -8.83 1.70 32.30
N ALA A 175 -9.24 2.63 31.45
CA ALA A 175 -9.57 4.00 31.86
C ALA A 175 -11.03 4.16 32.32
N ALA A 176 -11.88 3.14 32.11
CA ALA A 176 -13.29 3.14 32.45
C ALA A 176 -13.61 2.34 33.75
N GLY A 177 -12.60 1.82 34.45
CA GLY A 177 -12.69 1.14 35.75
C GLY A 177 -11.90 1.87 36.82
#